data_399c5e0dce4960705568bab4850f6de7
#
_entry.id   399c5e0dce4960705568bab4850f6de7
#
_cell.length_a   1.000
_cell.length_b   1.000
_cell.length_c   1.000
_cell.angle_alpha   90.00
_cell.angle_beta   90.00
_cell.angle_gamma   90.00
#
_symmetry.space_group_name_H-M   'P 1'
#
loop_
_entity.id
_entity.type
_entity.pdbx_description
1 polymer ?
#
loop_
_entity_poly.entity_id
_entity_poly.type
_entity_poly.pdbx_seq_one_letter_code
_entity_poly.pdbx_strand_id
1 'polypeptide(L)' 'MDSTNCHCCNKEILDKRSTYIDHCHETNKIRGILCMSCNSGIGFLGDNLEGVLKAVEYLTNNKQLKL' A
#
# COMPACT_ATOMS: atom_id res chain seq x y z
N MET A 1 2.19 8.03 23.81
CA MET A 1 1.73 8.61 22.65
C MET A 1 1.66 7.67 21.55
N ASP A 2 0.56 7.62 21.03
CA ASP A 2 0.28 6.53 20.17
C ASP A 2 0.38 6.93 18.73
N SER A 3 1.59 6.95 18.24
CA SER A 3 1.74 7.15 16.83
C SER A 3 1.48 5.82 16.15
N THR A 4 0.80 5.90 15.03
CA THR A 4 0.48 4.73 14.22
C THR A 4 1.35 4.76 12.98
N ASN A 5 1.98 3.65 12.69
CA ASN A 5 2.79 3.54 11.50
C ASN A 5 2.07 2.72 10.44
N CYS A 6 2.25 3.11 9.20
CA CYS A 6 1.68 2.37 8.08
C CYS A 6 2.31 0.98 8.02
N HIS A 7 1.48 -0.05 7.92
CA HIS A 7 1.98 -1.42 7.88
C HIS A 7 2.67 -1.76 6.57
N CYS A 8 2.53 -0.89 5.58
CA CYS A 8 3.18 -1.11 4.29
C CYS A 8 4.50 -0.37 4.17
N CYS A 9 4.48 0.95 4.28
CA CYS A 9 5.68 1.76 4.09
C CYS A 9 6.36 2.16 5.39
N ASN A 10 5.73 1.86 6.52
CA ASN A 10 6.24 2.15 7.86
C ASN A 10 6.32 3.63 8.18
N LYS A 11 5.75 4.48 7.35
CA LYS A 11 5.73 5.91 7.63
C LYS A 11 4.77 6.19 8.78
N GLU A 12 5.11 7.14 9.63
CA GLU A 12 4.24 7.53 10.72
C GLU A 12 3.02 8.27 10.18
N ILE A 13 1.85 7.88 10.63
CA ILE A 13 0.61 8.53 10.22
C ILE A 13 0.24 9.52 11.31
N LEU A 14 0.40 10.80 11.00
CA LEU A 14 0.19 11.85 12.00
C LEU A 14 -1.27 12.26 12.14
N ASP A 15 -2.04 12.11 11.09
CA ASP A 15 -3.45 12.51 11.09
C ASP A 15 -4.33 11.27 11.09
N LYS A 16 -5.16 11.14 12.12
CA LYS A 16 -6.06 10.00 12.21
C LYS A 16 -6.97 9.86 11.00
N ARG A 17 -7.28 10.98 10.35
CA ARG A 17 -8.12 10.95 9.16
C ARG A 17 -7.42 10.34 7.97
N SER A 18 -6.11 10.20 8.05
CA SER A 18 -5.33 9.58 6.99
C SER A 18 -5.00 8.12 7.31
N THR A 19 -5.71 7.56 8.28
CA THR A 19 -5.51 6.18 8.67
C THR A 19 -6.60 5.32 8.05
N TYR A 20 -6.19 4.34 7.27
CA TYR A 20 -7.13 3.47 6.56
C TYR A 20 -6.98 2.03 7.02
N ILE A 21 -8.11 1.44 7.41
CA ILE A 21 -8.13 0.03 7.80
C ILE A 21 -8.34 -0.78 6.54
N ASP A 22 -7.34 -1.59 6.21
CA ASP A 22 -7.35 -2.35 4.97
C ASP A 22 -7.93 -3.74 5.18
N HIS A 23 -8.81 -4.15 4.29
CA HIS A 23 -9.48 -5.45 4.36
C HIS A 23 -9.15 -6.29 3.14
N CYS A 24 -9.08 -7.59 3.36
CA CYS A 24 -9.00 -8.53 2.26
C CYS A 24 -10.39 -8.71 1.67
N HIS A 25 -10.54 -8.49 0.38
CA HIS A 25 -11.84 -8.56 -0.26
C HIS A 25 -12.38 -9.98 -0.32
N GLU A 26 -11.51 -10.98 -0.29
CA GLU A 26 -11.96 -12.36 -0.36
C GLU A 26 -12.42 -12.90 0.98
N THR A 27 -11.65 -12.62 2.03
CA THR A 27 -11.96 -13.14 3.36
C THR A 27 -12.62 -12.13 4.26
N ASN A 28 -12.59 -10.86 3.88
CA ASN A 28 -13.11 -9.75 4.66
C ASN A 28 -12.38 -9.56 5.99
N LYS A 29 -11.18 -10.12 6.10
CA LYS A 29 -10.37 -9.93 7.30
C LYS A 29 -9.53 -8.68 7.17
N ILE A 30 -9.26 -8.06 8.31
CA ILE A 30 -8.41 -6.87 8.33
C ILE A 30 -6.97 -7.29 8.04
N ARG A 31 -6.37 -6.67 7.04
CA ARG A 31 -4.98 -6.95 6.69
C ARG A 31 -4.02 -6.05 7.45
N GLY A 32 -4.43 -4.83 7.72
CA GLY A 32 -3.57 -3.92 8.44
C GLY A 32 -4.05 -2.50 8.35
N ILE A 33 -3.21 -1.59 8.78
CA ILE A 33 -3.52 -0.16 8.77
C ILE A 33 -2.57 0.51 7.79
N LEU A 34 -3.11 1.30 6.88
CA LEU A 34 -2.34 1.93 5.82
C LEU A 34 -2.47 3.45 5.85
N CYS A 35 -1.43 4.12 5.38
CA CYS A 35 -1.52 5.54 5.11
C CYS A 35 -2.28 5.73 3.80
N MET A 36 -2.66 6.98 3.52
CA MET A 36 -3.44 7.27 2.32
C MET A 36 -2.72 6.86 1.05
N SER A 37 -1.42 7.14 0.97
CA SER A 37 -0.65 6.81 -0.23
C SER A 37 -0.63 5.32 -0.51
N CYS A 38 -0.38 4.52 0.52
CA CYS A 38 -0.32 3.06 0.32
C CYS A 38 -1.70 2.51 0.03
N ASN A 39 -2.72 3.01 0.73
CA ASN A 39 -4.08 2.57 0.50
C ASN A 39 -4.52 2.86 -0.94
N SER A 40 -4.27 4.06 -1.41
CA SER A 40 -4.64 4.45 -2.77
C SER A 40 -3.79 3.72 -3.81
N GLY A 41 -2.48 3.65 -3.55
CA GLY A 41 -1.56 3.01 -4.49
C GLY A 41 -1.90 1.54 -4.71
N ILE A 42 -2.11 0.81 -3.63
CA ILE A 42 -2.47 -0.60 -3.74
C ILE A 42 -3.82 -0.74 -4.44
N GLY A 43 -4.77 0.14 -4.11
CA GLY A 43 -6.07 0.12 -4.76
C GLY A 43 -5.99 0.32 -6.25
N PHE A 44 -5.17 1.28 -6.69
CA PHE A 44 -5.01 1.54 -8.11
C PHE A 44 -4.35 0.38 -8.85
N LEU A 45 -3.58 -0.43 -8.13
CA LEU A 45 -2.93 -1.59 -8.72
C LEU A 45 -3.78 -2.84 -8.68
N GLY A 46 -5.05 -2.71 -8.34
CA GLY A 46 -5.98 -3.82 -8.37
C GLY A 46 -6.31 -4.38 -7.00
N ASP A 47 -5.73 -3.83 -5.96
CA ASP A 47 -5.98 -4.23 -4.57
C ASP A 47 -5.71 -5.71 -4.33
N ASN A 48 -4.72 -6.25 -5.02
CA ASN A 48 -4.33 -7.63 -4.84
C ASN A 48 -2.84 -7.80 -5.09
N LEU A 49 -2.33 -8.94 -4.66
CA LEU A 49 -0.90 -9.22 -4.76
C LEU A 49 -0.43 -9.24 -6.21
N GLU A 50 -1.21 -9.80 -7.10
CA GLU A 50 -0.82 -9.92 -8.50
C GLU A 50 -0.56 -8.55 -9.13
N GLY A 51 -1.44 -7.58 -8.88
CA GLY A 51 -1.28 -6.25 -9.43
C GLY A 51 -0.03 -5.56 -8.91
N VAL A 52 0.22 -5.71 -7.62
CA VAL A 52 1.40 -5.11 -7.01
C VAL A 52 2.67 -5.79 -7.51
N LEU A 53 2.65 -7.10 -7.68
CA LEU A 53 3.80 -7.82 -8.19
C LEU A 53 4.15 -7.41 -9.62
N LYS A 54 3.16 -7.07 -10.41
CA LYS A 54 3.42 -6.57 -11.77
C LYS A 54 4.19 -5.26 -11.72
N ALA A 55 3.86 -4.40 -10.75
CA ALA A 55 4.57 -3.15 -10.59
C ALA A 55 6.01 -3.40 -10.14
N VAL A 56 6.20 -4.37 -9.25
CA VAL A 56 7.54 -4.74 -8.80
C VAL A 56 8.36 -5.24 -9.98
N GLU A 57 7.78 -6.10 -10.80
CA GLU A 57 8.48 -6.65 -11.96
C GLU A 57 8.85 -5.55 -12.94
N TYR A 58 7.93 -4.64 -13.17
CA TYR A 58 8.19 -3.52 -14.07
C TYR A 58 9.40 -2.70 -13.60
N LEU A 59 9.43 -2.36 -12.32
CA LEU A 59 10.51 -1.55 -11.78
C LEU A 59 11.83 -2.31 -11.74
N THR A 60 11.77 -3.61 -11.57
CA THR A 60 12.97 -4.43 -11.50
C THR A 60 13.57 -4.67 -12.86
N ASN A 61 12.74 -4.94 -13.85
CA ASN A 61 13.22 -5.33 -15.18
C ASN A 61 13.50 -4.17 -16.11
N ASN A 62 12.82 -3.06 -15.89
CA ASN A 62 13.06 -1.90 -16.72
C ASN A 62 14.11 -1.03 -16.11
N LYS A 63 15.34 -1.34 -16.44
CA LYS A 63 16.40 -0.51 -15.95
C LYS A 63 16.28 0.82 -16.58
N GLN A 64 15.75 1.68 -15.85
CA GLN A 64 15.65 3.09 -16.09
C GLN A 64 16.08 3.59 -17.44
N LEU A 65 15.10 3.77 -18.29
CA LEU A 65 15.32 4.43 -19.54
C LEU A 65 15.71 5.87 -19.24
N LYS A 66 16.88 6.25 -19.68
CA LYS A 66 17.28 7.64 -19.53
C LYS A 66 16.68 8.43 -20.65
N LEU A 67 15.85 9.35 -20.29
CA LEU A 67 15.21 10.23 -21.24
C LEU A 67 15.94 11.55 -21.33
#